data_31ddbc3b34a5bdb004519213290a0cf3
#
_entry.id   31ddbc3b34a5bdb004519213290a0cf3
#
_cell.length_a   1.000
_cell.length_b   1.000
_cell.length_c   1.000
_cell.angle_alpha   90.00
_cell.angle_beta   90.00
_cell.angle_gamma   90.00
#
_symmetry.space_group_name_H-M   'P 1'
#
loop_
_entity.id
_entity.type
_entity.pdbx_description
1 polymer ?
#
loop_
_entity_poly.entity_id
_entity_poly.type
_entity_poly.pdbx_seq_one_letter_code
_entity_poly.pdbx_strand_id
1 'polypeptide(L)'
;LLSLMNHKGGVRIELACGRWAMEDYDRVHDLNRDIAVRFSVKPYETVKAVEKMEKDMADLRQKINDMNRHYFAMRAASLPEGKKAVLLYEETMAPMELRKFCEYLMGEKPDTLFFLLSRKDEKALNYAIGSGSVNLKPLLKEWNTRLHGRGGGKDIMQGSFACSLDEVRKLVEELE
;
A
#
# COMPACT_ATOMS: atom_id res chain seq x y z
N LEU A 1 -34.00 -19.37 -13.76
CA LEU A 1 -33.43 -18.07 -14.05
C LEU A 1 -32.07 -17.98 -13.43
N LEU A 2 -31.02 -17.80 -14.23
CA LEU A 2 -29.63 -17.66 -13.75
C LEU A 2 -29.26 -16.20 -13.57
N SER A 3 -29.53 -15.35 -14.56
CA SER A 3 -29.23 -13.93 -14.48
C SER A 3 -30.25 -13.08 -15.23
N LEU A 4 -30.29 -11.79 -14.84
CA LEU A 4 -31.10 -10.76 -15.48
C LEU A 4 -30.27 -9.48 -15.47
N MET A 5 -29.99 -8.93 -16.66
CA MET A 5 -29.18 -7.72 -16.78
C MET A 5 -29.70 -6.79 -17.88
N ASN A 6 -29.55 -5.49 -17.68
CA ASN A 6 -29.88 -4.50 -18.72
C ASN A 6 -28.91 -4.61 -19.90
N HIS A 7 -29.44 -4.61 -21.12
CA HIS A 7 -28.62 -4.71 -22.33
C HIS A 7 -29.24 -3.93 -23.50
N LYS A 8 -28.57 -2.92 -24.01
CA LYS A 8 -28.89 -2.18 -25.25
C LYS A 8 -30.39 -1.78 -25.39
N GLY A 9 -31.00 -1.18 -24.36
CA GLY A 9 -32.37 -0.77 -24.34
C GLY A 9 -33.39 -1.88 -24.09
N GLY A 10 -32.94 -3.06 -23.73
CA GLY A 10 -33.76 -4.21 -23.34
C GLY A 10 -33.16 -4.95 -22.14
N VAL A 11 -33.65 -6.15 -21.91
CA VAL A 11 -33.18 -7.02 -20.82
C VAL A 11 -32.64 -8.31 -21.39
N ARG A 12 -31.43 -8.69 -20.99
CA ARG A 12 -30.89 -10.02 -21.25
C ARG A 12 -31.25 -10.93 -20.09
N ILE A 13 -31.89 -12.03 -20.42
CA ILE A 13 -32.28 -13.08 -19.47
C ILE A 13 -31.47 -14.34 -19.78
N GLU A 14 -30.85 -14.89 -18.78
CA GLU A 14 -30.14 -16.17 -18.86
C GLU A 14 -30.96 -17.23 -18.10
N LEU A 15 -31.24 -18.32 -18.78
CA LEU A 15 -32.07 -19.41 -18.28
C LEU A 15 -31.32 -20.73 -18.42
N ALA A 16 -31.45 -21.58 -17.42
CA ALA A 16 -31.18 -23.00 -17.53
C ALA A 16 -32.48 -23.77 -17.25
N CYS A 17 -32.70 -24.88 -17.91
CA CYS A 17 -33.85 -25.74 -17.69
C CYS A 17 -33.46 -27.23 -17.80
N GLY A 18 -34.35 -28.10 -17.30
CA GLY A 18 -34.15 -29.55 -17.32
C GLY A 18 -32.89 -29.98 -16.56
N ARG A 19 -32.17 -30.93 -17.11
CA ARG A 19 -30.96 -31.50 -16.50
C ARG A 19 -29.86 -30.45 -16.23
N TRP A 20 -29.68 -29.49 -17.13
CA TRP A 20 -28.68 -28.44 -16.96
C TRP A 20 -28.95 -27.55 -15.74
N ALA A 21 -30.23 -27.28 -15.45
CA ALA A 21 -30.59 -26.54 -14.26
C ALA A 21 -30.25 -27.29 -12.97
N MET A 22 -30.43 -28.60 -12.97
CA MET A 22 -30.07 -29.46 -11.83
C MET A 22 -28.55 -29.51 -11.65
N GLU A 23 -27.83 -29.75 -12.72
CA GLU A 23 -26.35 -29.78 -12.68
C GLU A 23 -25.73 -28.44 -12.23
N ASP A 24 -26.31 -27.33 -12.65
CA ASP A 24 -25.89 -26.00 -12.20
C ASP A 24 -26.20 -25.78 -10.74
N TYR A 25 -27.40 -26.16 -10.30
CA TYR A 25 -27.79 -26.07 -8.89
C TYR A 25 -26.87 -26.89 -7.98
N ASP A 26 -26.61 -28.15 -8.34
CA ASP A 26 -25.72 -29.03 -7.56
C ASP A 26 -24.33 -28.45 -7.47
N ARG A 27 -23.79 -27.94 -8.58
CA ARG A 27 -22.47 -27.30 -8.61
C ARG A 27 -22.41 -26.06 -7.69
N VAL A 28 -23.40 -25.18 -7.78
CA VAL A 28 -23.45 -23.97 -6.94
C VAL A 28 -23.63 -24.35 -5.47
N HIS A 29 -24.47 -25.36 -5.19
CA HIS A 29 -24.67 -25.86 -3.83
C HIS A 29 -23.36 -26.42 -3.24
N ASP A 30 -22.62 -27.22 -4.01
CA ASP A 30 -21.33 -27.77 -3.57
C ASP A 30 -20.29 -26.68 -3.33
N LEU A 31 -20.17 -25.68 -4.22
CA LEU A 31 -19.31 -24.52 -4.02
C LEU A 31 -19.66 -23.74 -2.74
N ASN A 32 -20.96 -23.53 -2.51
CA ASN A 32 -21.39 -22.85 -1.29
C ASN A 32 -21.09 -23.66 -0.02
N ARG A 33 -21.24 -25.01 -0.10
CA ARG A 33 -20.85 -25.90 0.99
C ARG A 33 -19.34 -25.83 1.28
N ASP A 34 -18.50 -25.77 0.25
CA ASP A 34 -17.06 -25.65 0.41
C ASP A 34 -16.66 -24.30 1.08
N ILE A 35 -17.36 -23.23 0.74
CA ILE A 35 -17.21 -21.95 1.41
C ILE A 35 -17.62 -22.07 2.90
N ALA A 36 -18.80 -22.68 3.16
CA ALA A 36 -19.31 -22.87 4.49
C ALA A 36 -18.34 -23.64 5.41
N VAL A 37 -17.71 -24.70 4.86
CA VAL A 37 -16.67 -25.48 5.56
C VAL A 37 -15.47 -24.59 5.92
N ARG A 38 -14.97 -23.76 5.00
CA ARG A 38 -13.83 -22.87 5.26
C ARG A 38 -14.11 -21.85 6.36
N PHE A 39 -15.35 -21.37 6.45
CA PHE A 39 -15.77 -20.44 7.49
C PHE A 39 -16.31 -21.14 8.75
N SER A 40 -16.39 -22.48 8.76
CA SER A 40 -16.99 -23.26 9.86
C SER A 40 -18.42 -22.82 10.20
N VAL A 41 -19.23 -22.55 9.17
CA VAL A 41 -20.63 -22.14 9.26
C VAL A 41 -21.54 -23.07 8.45
N LYS A 42 -22.85 -22.90 8.56
CA LYS A 42 -23.80 -23.62 7.69
C LYS A 42 -23.90 -22.94 6.31
N PRO A 43 -24.27 -23.69 5.25
CA PRO A 43 -24.34 -23.13 3.89
C PRO A 43 -25.21 -21.89 3.72
N TYR A 44 -26.27 -21.72 4.50
CA TYR A 44 -27.13 -20.53 4.48
C TYR A 44 -26.61 -19.35 5.33
N GLU A 45 -25.45 -19.51 5.99
CA GLU A 45 -24.79 -18.48 6.80
C GLU A 45 -23.53 -17.92 6.12
N THR A 46 -23.19 -18.40 4.91
CA THR A 46 -21.95 -18.02 4.21
C THR A 46 -21.87 -16.53 3.94
N VAL A 47 -22.99 -15.88 3.56
CA VAL A 47 -23.02 -14.43 3.33
C VAL A 47 -22.65 -13.68 4.59
N LYS A 48 -23.24 -14.03 5.74
CA LYS A 48 -22.91 -13.40 7.03
C LYS A 48 -21.47 -13.62 7.44
N ALA A 49 -20.88 -14.78 7.11
CA ALA A 49 -19.50 -15.07 7.38
C ALA A 49 -18.54 -14.19 6.54
N VAL A 50 -18.88 -13.97 5.27
CA VAL A 50 -18.15 -13.05 4.39
C VAL A 50 -18.25 -11.60 4.87
N GLU A 51 -19.46 -11.12 5.18
CA GLU A 51 -19.69 -9.78 5.72
C GLU A 51 -18.88 -9.54 7.02
N LYS A 52 -18.85 -10.54 7.89
CA LYS A 52 -18.03 -10.49 9.11
C LYS A 52 -16.55 -10.38 8.78
N MET A 53 -16.05 -11.21 7.84
CA MET A 53 -14.64 -11.15 7.42
C MET A 53 -14.28 -9.79 6.82
N GLU A 54 -15.15 -9.20 6.00
CA GLU A 54 -14.94 -7.87 5.43
C GLU A 54 -14.86 -6.80 6.52
N LYS A 55 -15.73 -6.87 7.52
CA LYS A 55 -15.70 -5.99 8.68
C LYS A 55 -14.42 -6.16 9.49
N ASP A 56 -14.05 -7.39 9.83
CA ASP A 56 -12.84 -7.68 10.59
C ASP A 56 -11.59 -7.18 9.85
N MET A 57 -11.56 -7.32 8.50
CA MET A 57 -10.50 -6.75 7.66
C MET A 57 -10.46 -5.22 7.70
N ALA A 58 -11.61 -4.56 7.66
CA ALA A 58 -11.68 -3.09 7.76
C ALA A 58 -11.18 -2.62 9.12
N ASP A 59 -11.61 -3.28 10.21
CA ASP A 59 -11.18 -2.99 11.58
C ASP A 59 -9.66 -3.18 11.77
N LEU A 60 -9.09 -4.26 11.20
CA LEU A 60 -7.65 -4.49 11.24
C LEU A 60 -6.88 -3.42 10.46
N ARG A 61 -7.35 -3.02 9.28
CA ARG A 61 -6.74 -1.93 8.50
C ARG A 61 -6.76 -0.61 9.27
N GLN A 62 -7.87 -0.32 9.96
CA GLN A 62 -7.97 0.87 10.80
C GLN A 62 -6.96 0.83 11.94
N LYS A 63 -6.86 -0.29 12.68
CA LYS A 63 -5.88 -0.47 13.75
C LYS A 63 -4.44 -0.28 13.26
N ILE A 64 -4.09 -0.85 12.12
CA ILE A 64 -2.76 -0.67 11.51
C ILE A 64 -2.51 0.82 11.20
N ASN A 65 -3.49 1.53 10.63
CA ASN A 65 -3.35 2.95 10.35
C ASN A 65 -3.15 3.78 11.63
N ASP A 66 -3.88 3.46 12.70
CA ASP A 66 -3.75 4.15 13.99
C ASP A 66 -2.39 3.87 14.64
N MET A 67 -1.93 2.63 14.62
CA MET A 67 -0.59 2.26 15.09
C MET A 67 0.51 2.99 14.28
N ASN A 68 0.38 3.04 12.97
CA ASN A 68 1.31 3.76 12.11
C ASN A 68 1.33 5.26 12.43
N ARG A 69 0.17 5.88 12.68
CA ARG A 69 0.11 7.30 13.09
C ARG A 69 0.87 7.55 14.40
N HIS A 70 0.68 6.70 15.40
CA HIS A 70 1.42 6.82 16.66
C HIS A 70 2.94 6.64 16.45
N TYR A 71 3.31 5.66 15.65
CA TYR A 71 4.72 5.43 15.29
C TYR A 71 5.32 6.65 14.58
N PHE A 72 4.63 7.20 13.58
CA PHE A 72 5.07 8.37 12.83
C PHE A 72 5.25 9.59 13.75
N ALA A 73 4.29 9.82 14.65
CA ALA A 73 4.38 10.92 15.62
C ALA A 73 5.59 10.76 16.56
N MET A 74 5.83 9.58 17.10
CA MET A 74 7.01 9.27 17.91
C MET A 74 8.31 9.54 17.16
N ARG A 75 8.39 9.05 15.91
CA ARG A 75 9.58 9.24 15.07
C ARG A 75 9.79 10.70 14.71
N ALA A 76 8.73 11.43 14.37
CA ALA A 76 8.79 12.86 14.08
C ALA A 76 9.30 13.68 15.28
N ALA A 77 8.83 13.35 16.49
CA ALA A 77 9.28 14.01 17.73
C ALA A 77 10.76 13.75 18.07
N SER A 78 11.31 12.62 17.61
CA SER A 78 12.73 12.27 17.83
C SER A 78 13.69 12.89 16.81
N LEU A 79 13.18 13.58 15.78
CA LEU A 79 14.01 14.18 14.75
C LEU A 79 14.71 15.44 15.25
N PRO A 80 15.97 15.66 14.87
CA PRO A 80 16.70 16.88 15.19
C PRO A 80 16.01 18.10 14.57
N GLU A 81 16.02 19.20 15.28
CA GLU A 81 15.51 20.48 14.78
C GLU A 81 16.55 21.19 13.89
N GLY A 82 16.05 21.97 12.93
CA GLY A 82 16.89 22.85 12.10
C GLY A 82 17.70 22.15 10.99
N LYS A 83 17.53 20.85 10.79
CA LYS A 83 18.19 20.15 9.67
C LYS A 83 17.44 20.39 8.36
N LYS A 84 18.20 20.66 7.29
CA LYS A 84 17.67 20.83 5.93
C LYS A 84 17.31 19.50 5.28
N ALA A 85 18.08 18.46 5.56
CA ALA A 85 17.84 17.12 5.05
C ALA A 85 17.88 16.08 6.19
N VAL A 86 17.01 15.07 6.15
CA VAL A 86 16.94 14.02 7.16
C VAL A 86 16.76 12.68 6.47
N LEU A 87 17.61 11.72 6.83
CA LEU A 87 17.54 10.34 6.39
C LEU A 87 16.99 9.46 7.50
N LEU A 88 15.94 8.69 7.18
CA LEU A 88 15.36 7.68 8.04
C LEU A 88 15.43 6.32 7.35
N TYR A 89 15.88 5.31 8.07
CA TYR A 89 15.90 3.93 7.60
C TYR A 89 14.98 3.07 8.44
N GLU A 90 13.98 2.48 7.79
CA GLU A 90 12.95 1.64 8.39
C GLU A 90 12.99 0.27 7.72
N GLU A 91 13.76 -0.66 8.27
CA GLU A 91 14.16 -1.91 7.62
C GLU A 91 13.02 -2.69 6.98
N THR A 92 11.89 -2.81 7.66
CA THR A 92 10.76 -3.69 7.27
C THR A 92 9.55 -2.94 6.72
N MET A 93 9.63 -1.60 6.63
CA MET A 93 8.47 -0.80 6.21
C MET A 93 8.18 -0.98 4.73
N ALA A 94 6.91 -1.28 4.40
CA ALA A 94 6.47 -1.44 3.03
C ALA A 94 6.50 -0.10 2.25
N PRO A 95 6.69 -0.10 0.92
CA PRO A 95 6.78 1.13 0.13
C PRO A 95 5.59 2.09 0.28
N MET A 96 4.38 1.56 0.43
CA MET A 96 3.17 2.37 0.64
C MET A 96 3.18 3.05 2.02
N GLU A 97 3.70 2.38 3.02
CA GLU A 97 3.82 2.92 4.38
C GLU A 97 4.93 3.96 4.47
N LEU A 98 6.08 3.73 3.80
CA LEU A 98 7.12 4.75 3.63
C LEU A 98 6.56 6.03 3.03
N ARG A 99 5.70 5.93 2.02
CA ARG A 99 5.06 7.09 1.43
C ARG A 99 4.19 7.84 2.44
N LYS A 100 3.32 7.12 3.16
CA LYS A 100 2.45 7.72 4.19
C LYS A 100 3.27 8.38 5.30
N PHE A 101 4.38 7.77 5.67
CA PHE A 101 5.28 8.33 6.67
C PHE A 101 5.96 9.59 6.14
N CYS A 102 6.44 9.59 4.91
CA CYS A 102 7.00 10.77 4.26
C CYS A 102 5.98 11.92 4.20
N GLU A 103 4.74 11.62 3.79
CA GLU A 103 3.64 12.59 3.74
C GLU A 103 3.34 13.19 5.14
N TYR A 104 3.32 12.36 6.17
CA TYR A 104 3.16 12.80 7.55
C TYR A 104 4.28 13.77 7.97
N LEU A 105 5.55 13.41 7.73
CA LEU A 105 6.70 14.23 8.09
C LEU A 105 6.74 15.57 7.34
N MET A 106 6.36 15.56 6.05
CA MET A 106 6.24 16.80 5.27
C MET A 106 5.16 17.74 5.84
N GLY A 107 4.08 17.18 6.39
CA GLY A 107 3.04 17.96 7.08
C GLY A 107 3.54 18.61 8.38
N GLU A 108 4.37 17.90 9.14
CA GLU A 108 4.94 18.37 10.41
C GLU A 108 6.10 19.37 10.22
N LYS A 109 6.96 19.10 9.23
CA LYS A 109 8.18 19.91 8.95
C LYS A 109 8.33 20.15 7.45
N PRO A 110 7.58 21.09 6.85
CA PRO A 110 7.52 21.28 5.40
C PRO A 110 8.84 21.76 4.78
N ASP A 111 9.69 22.45 5.54
CA ASP A 111 10.96 22.99 5.06
C ASP A 111 12.11 21.96 5.07
N THR A 112 11.85 20.76 5.54
CA THR A 112 12.85 19.68 5.60
C THR A 112 12.69 18.74 4.41
N LEU A 113 13.83 18.32 3.86
CA LEU A 113 13.90 17.28 2.83
C LEU A 113 14.05 15.91 3.51
N PHE A 114 13.09 15.04 3.32
CA PHE A 114 13.09 13.71 3.92
C PHE A 114 13.49 12.64 2.92
N PHE A 115 14.44 11.79 3.32
CA PHE A 115 14.81 10.56 2.67
C PHE A 115 14.38 9.39 3.57
N LEU A 116 13.30 8.73 3.22
CA LEU A 116 12.85 7.52 3.90
C LEU A 116 13.23 6.31 3.07
N LEU A 117 13.89 5.37 3.71
CA LEU A 117 14.39 4.17 3.06
C LEU A 117 13.90 2.92 3.78
N SER A 118 13.64 1.85 3.04
CA SER A 118 13.48 0.50 3.60
C SER A 118 14.23 -0.52 2.77
N ARG A 119 14.48 -1.68 3.38
CA ARG A 119 15.10 -2.78 2.65
C ARG A 119 14.14 -3.31 1.57
N LYS A 120 14.64 -3.43 0.35
CA LYS A 120 13.93 -4.11 -0.73
C LYS A 120 14.44 -5.54 -0.90
N ASP A 121 15.76 -5.68 -0.95
CA ASP A 121 16.50 -6.94 -1.00
C ASP A 121 17.92 -6.73 -0.45
N GLU A 122 18.84 -7.69 -0.65
CA GLU A 122 20.22 -7.61 -0.13
C GLU A 122 21.03 -6.44 -0.72
N LYS A 123 20.66 -5.95 -1.91
CA LYS A 123 21.43 -4.96 -2.68
C LYS A 123 20.63 -3.74 -3.11
N ALA A 124 19.36 -3.65 -2.68
CA ALA A 124 18.49 -2.56 -3.07
C ALA A 124 17.65 -2.05 -1.90
N LEU A 125 17.36 -0.75 -1.95
CA LEU A 125 16.53 -0.03 -0.99
C LEU A 125 15.29 0.53 -1.69
N ASN A 126 14.12 0.43 -1.08
CA ASN A 126 12.99 1.24 -1.46
C ASN A 126 13.18 2.65 -0.90
N TYR A 127 12.69 3.65 -1.60
CA TYR A 127 12.72 5.02 -1.11
C TYR A 127 11.37 5.72 -1.23
N ALA A 128 11.12 6.64 -0.30
CA ALA A 128 10.15 7.71 -0.40
C ALA A 128 10.86 9.01 -0.04
N ILE A 129 10.94 9.96 -0.97
CA ILE A 129 11.62 11.24 -0.78
C ILE A 129 10.60 12.35 -0.97
N GLY A 130 10.54 13.26 -0.01
CA GLY A 130 9.57 14.36 -0.01
C GLY A 130 10.09 15.62 0.65
N SER A 131 9.58 16.76 0.20
CA SER A 131 9.75 18.08 0.84
C SER A 131 8.57 18.96 0.46
N GLY A 132 8.13 19.78 1.39
CA GLY A 132 7.08 20.78 1.12
C GLY A 132 7.57 22.00 0.35
N SER A 133 8.89 22.28 0.37
CA SER A 133 9.47 23.51 -0.17
C SER A 133 10.36 23.31 -1.40
N VAL A 134 10.87 22.08 -1.65
CA VAL A 134 11.86 21.79 -2.69
C VAL A 134 11.24 21.05 -3.88
N ASN A 135 11.55 21.50 -5.10
CA ASN A 135 11.18 20.76 -6.31
C ASN A 135 12.15 19.59 -6.54
N LEU A 136 11.66 18.38 -6.24
CA LEU A 136 12.47 17.16 -6.25
C LEU A 136 12.70 16.56 -7.66
N LYS A 137 11.94 16.96 -8.69
CA LYS A 137 12.02 16.33 -10.02
C LYS A 137 13.39 16.42 -10.69
N PRO A 138 14.08 17.58 -10.71
CA PRO A 138 15.42 17.66 -11.27
C PRO A 138 16.44 16.88 -10.43
N LEU A 139 16.37 17.00 -9.11
CA LEU A 139 17.27 16.35 -8.17
C LEU A 139 17.17 14.82 -8.22
N LEU A 140 15.95 14.32 -8.35
CA LEU A 140 15.73 12.86 -8.43
C LEU A 140 16.39 12.24 -9.67
N LYS A 141 16.44 12.93 -10.79
CA LYS A 141 17.15 12.43 -11.99
C LYS A 141 18.63 12.22 -11.72
N GLU A 142 19.25 13.18 -11.05
CA GLU A 142 20.65 13.11 -10.66
C GLU A 142 20.87 11.97 -9.65
N TRP A 143 20.06 11.89 -8.59
CA TRP A 143 20.16 10.85 -7.59
C TRP A 143 19.91 9.45 -8.15
N ASN A 144 18.93 9.28 -9.04
CA ASN A 144 18.71 8.01 -9.72
C ASN A 144 19.92 7.60 -10.58
N THR A 145 20.61 8.55 -11.22
CA THR A 145 21.84 8.25 -11.97
C THR A 145 22.96 7.84 -11.03
N ARG A 146 23.17 8.58 -9.94
CA ARG A 146 24.26 8.34 -8.97
C ARG A 146 24.08 7.06 -8.15
N LEU A 147 22.82 6.76 -7.76
CA LEU A 147 22.47 5.62 -6.89
C LEU A 147 21.87 4.44 -7.67
N HIS A 148 22.00 4.42 -8.99
CA HIS A 148 21.42 3.40 -9.86
C HIS A 148 19.94 3.15 -9.59
N GLY A 149 19.17 4.24 -9.38
CA GLY A 149 17.80 4.21 -8.95
C GLY A 149 16.79 4.20 -10.09
N ARG A 150 15.58 3.80 -9.75
CA ARG A 150 14.40 3.88 -10.63
C ARG A 150 13.20 4.33 -9.81
N GLY A 151 12.51 5.33 -10.30
CA GLY A 151 11.30 5.83 -9.66
C GLY A 151 10.95 7.24 -10.11
N GLY A 152 9.91 7.79 -9.49
CA GLY A 152 9.40 9.11 -9.77
C GLY A 152 8.18 9.43 -8.92
N GLY A 153 7.56 10.57 -9.18
CA GLY A 153 6.37 11.01 -8.48
C GLY A 153 6.03 12.46 -8.83
N LYS A 154 5.04 12.98 -8.12
CA LYS A 154 4.63 14.38 -8.25
C LYS A 154 5.09 15.17 -7.02
N ASP A 155 4.55 14.87 -5.87
CA ASP A 155 4.81 15.56 -4.60
C ASP A 155 5.78 14.75 -3.73
N ILE A 156 5.63 13.43 -3.73
CA ILE A 156 6.55 12.48 -3.11
C ILE A 156 7.15 11.60 -4.19
N MET A 157 8.46 11.52 -4.21
CA MET A 157 9.20 10.66 -5.11
C MET A 157 9.35 9.26 -4.51
N GLN A 158 8.96 8.24 -5.26
CA GLN A 158 9.02 6.85 -4.83
C GLN A 158 9.74 5.98 -5.85
N GLY A 159 10.41 4.96 -5.34
CA GLY A 159 11.13 4.03 -6.20
C GLY A 159 12.05 3.12 -5.43
N SER A 160 13.13 2.72 -6.10
CA SER A 160 14.19 1.93 -5.47
C SER A 160 15.56 2.38 -5.96
N PHE A 161 16.55 2.34 -5.07
CA PHE A 161 17.97 2.50 -5.35
C PHE A 161 18.66 1.14 -5.33
N ALA A 162 19.55 0.88 -6.28
CA ALA A 162 20.40 -0.31 -6.30
C ALA A 162 21.78 0.04 -5.72
N CYS A 163 21.82 0.43 -4.45
CA CYS A 163 22.98 0.88 -3.73
C CYS A 163 22.88 0.52 -2.24
N SER A 164 23.99 0.74 -1.51
CA SER A 164 24.04 0.58 -0.06
C SER A 164 23.43 1.77 0.68
N LEU A 165 23.06 1.56 1.95
CA LEU A 165 22.58 2.62 2.82
C LEU A 165 23.62 3.74 3.02
N ASP A 166 24.90 3.38 3.08
CA ASP A 166 26.00 4.32 3.30
C ASP A 166 26.21 5.27 2.11
N GLU A 167 25.93 4.81 0.87
CA GLU A 167 25.96 5.67 -0.30
C GLU A 167 24.86 6.72 -0.26
N VAL A 168 23.66 6.36 0.21
CA VAL A 168 22.58 7.33 0.40
C VAL A 168 22.87 8.30 1.55
N ARG A 169 23.50 7.83 2.65
CA ARG A 169 23.93 8.70 3.75
C ARG A 169 24.87 9.78 3.29
N LYS A 170 25.91 9.43 2.53
CA LYS A 170 26.85 10.40 1.96
C LYS A 170 26.16 11.45 1.09
N LEU A 171 25.20 11.02 0.28
CA LEU A 171 24.41 11.95 -0.53
C LEU A 171 23.64 12.94 0.36
N VAL A 172 23.01 12.47 1.43
CA VAL A 172 22.20 13.32 2.33
C VAL A 172 23.10 14.28 3.12
N GLU A 173 24.28 13.85 3.56
CA GLU A 173 25.29 14.69 4.23
C GLU A 173 25.79 15.85 3.33
N GLU A 174 25.88 15.62 2.01
CA GLU A 174 26.21 16.67 1.04
C GLU A 174 25.11 17.74 0.87
N LEU A 175 23.87 17.45 1.32
CA LEU A 175 22.70 18.35 1.22
C LEU A 175 22.43 19.15 2.52
N GLU A 176 23.07 18.81 3.62
CA GLU A 176 23.01 19.54 4.91
C GLU A 176 23.87 20.81 4.87
#